data_7327a6cdd886dddea1fcce5bb3ad400c
#
_entry.id   7327a6cdd886dddea1fcce5bb3ad400c
#
_cell.length_a   1.000
_cell.length_b   1.000
_cell.length_c   1.000
_cell.angle_alpha   90.00
_cell.angle_beta   90.00
_cell.angle_gamma   90.00
#
_symmetry.space_group_name_H-M   'P 1'
#
loop_
_entity.id
_entity.type
_entity.pdbx_description
1 polymer ?
#
loop_
_entity_poly.entity_id
_entity_poly.type
_entity_poly.pdbx_seq_one_letter_code
_entity_poly.pdbx_strand_id
1 'polypeptide(L)'
;MIQTGSQLGAAAPAAPLAGPRGRILLVEDQPALRRGYARILERAGYVVIQAADGLLATVSLATGSFDLILTDLTMPRMGGTELLHAVRARDLDVPVLLITASPTVESAVDAIQHGAVGYLVKPVSSADLIATVERATRLGRLARVTREVADYVGSVERRASGQSLLDEAFRSARDTIWMAYQPIVHSRSKEVHAYEALVRTDEPSLRNPERLFTLAEEHGALHDVGRRIRACVAMTLTEHPTSVDVLVNLHPADLLDDALYSPDAPLSAFASRVILEITERGPLDQTADIPARASRLRKLGYRIAIDDLGAGYAGLNYFAQLTPDVVKIDIALVRGIHLESIKQKLVGSLITLCKDLGMVVVAEGIETVHEREALVDLGCDLLQGYLFARPGRPYPEVTWPPRR
;
A
#
# COMPACT_ATOMS: atom_id res chain seq x y z
N MET A 1 -8.49 75.04 18.46
CA MET A 1 -8.91 75.14 17.05
C MET A 1 -8.00 74.29 16.20
N ILE A 2 -8.55 73.46 15.47
CA ILE A 2 -8.28 72.67 14.24
C ILE A 2 -8.28 71.16 14.51
N GLN A 3 -9.43 70.61 14.19
CA GLN A 3 -9.65 69.20 13.90
C GLN A 3 -9.05 68.87 12.52
N THR A 4 -8.39 67.74 12.42
CA THR A 4 -8.30 67.03 11.17
C THR A 4 -8.46 65.53 11.43
N GLY A 5 -9.62 65.05 11.15
CA GLY A 5 -9.92 63.59 11.10
C GLY A 5 -9.26 63.00 9.84
N SER A 6 -8.53 61.91 10.01
CA SER A 6 -8.11 61.04 8.91
C SER A 6 -8.92 59.74 9.01
N GLN A 7 -9.86 59.59 8.09
CA GLN A 7 -10.53 58.30 7.83
C GLN A 7 -9.54 57.35 7.18
N LEU A 8 -9.15 56.32 7.91
CA LEU A 8 -8.49 55.18 7.35
C LEU A 8 -9.57 54.29 6.66
N GLY A 9 -9.57 54.33 5.36
CA GLY A 9 -10.36 53.44 4.52
C GLY A 9 -9.96 51.99 4.76
N ALA A 10 -10.94 51.19 5.14
CA ALA A 10 -10.78 49.75 5.21
C ALA A 10 -10.51 49.19 3.80
N ALA A 11 -9.29 48.70 3.55
CA ALA A 11 -8.98 47.96 2.35
C ALA A 11 -9.78 46.64 2.37
N ALA A 12 -10.57 46.42 1.34
CA ALA A 12 -11.21 45.14 1.08
C ALA A 12 -10.18 44.04 1.01
N PRO A 13 -10.43 42.81 1.52
CA PRO A 13 -9.52 41.72 1.43
C PRO A 13 -9.33 41.35 -0.05
N ALA A 14 -8.08 41.41 -0.51
CA ALA A 14 -7.71 40.95 -1.85
C ALA A 14 -8.10 39.47 -1.98
N ALA A 15 -8.91 39.15 -2.98
CA ALA A 15 -9.22 37.77 -3.34
C ALA A 15 -7.94 37.04 -3.67
N PRO A 16 -7.72 35.81 -3.20
CA PRO A 16 -6.53 35.04 -3.51
C PRO A 16 -6.55 34.75 -5.01
N LEU A 17 -5.46 35.08 -5.71
CA LEU A 17 -5.15 34.62 -7.06
C LEU A 17 -4.89 33.11 -7.01
N ALA A 18 -5.94 32.31 -6.84
CA ALA A 18 -5.84 30.86 -6.92
C ALA A 18 -5.81 30.49 -8.40
N GLY A 19 -4.67 30.02 -8.87
CA GLY A 19 -4.56 29.30 -10.13
C GLY A 19 -5.51 28.08 -10.15
N PRO A 20 -5.73 27.45 -11.31
CA PRO A 20 -6.66 26.32 -11.41
C PRO A 20 -6.34 25.23 -10.39
N ARG A 21 -7.36 24.69 -9.70
CA ARG A 21 -7.22 23.66 -8.67
C ARG A 21 -6.63 22.35 -9.18
N GLY A 22 -6.59 22.14 -10.49
CA GLY A 22 -6.04 20.98 -11.16
C GLY A 22 -6.70 20.71 -12.50
N ARG A 23 -6.13 19.77 -13.24
CA ARG A 23 -6.57 19.37 -14.58
C ARG A 23 -7.16 17.96 -14.54
N ILE A 24 -8.43 17.82 -14.91
CA ILE A 24 -9.19 16.57 -14.84
C ILE A 24 -9.50 16.09 -16.25
N LEU A 25 -9.25 14.80 -16.54
CA LEU A 25 -9.78 14.12 -17.71
C LEU A 25 -11.10 13.45 -17.33
N LEU A 26 -12.21 13.95 -17.85
CA LEU A 26 -13.55 13.41 -17.63
C LEU A 26 -13.97 12.55 -18.82
N VAL A 27 -14.23 11.27 -18.57
CA VAL A 27 -14.59 10.28 -19.58
C VAL A 27 -16.00 9.73 -19.27
N GLU A 28 -16.95 10.01 -20.14
CA GLU A 28 -18.35 9.65 -19.98
C GLU A 28 -19.01 9.60 -21.35
N ASP A 29 -19.65 8.52 -21.72
CA ASP A 29 -20.24 8.35 -23.06
C ASP A 29 -21.51 9.18 -23.23
N GLN A 30 -22.30 9.35 -22.15
CA GLN A 30 -23.55 10.12 -22.21
C GLN A 30 -23.30 11.63 -22.22
N PRO A 31 -23.63 12.34 -23.34
CA PRO A 31 -23.28 13.76 -23.48
C PRO A 31 -23.92 14.67 -22.44
N ALA A 32 -25.09 14.31 -21.92
CA ALA A 32 -25.79 15.10 -20.91
C ALA A 32 -25.08 15.00 -19.54
N LEU A 33 -24.69 13.80 -19.11
CA LEU A 33 -23.95 13.57 -17.87
C LEU A 33 -22.56 14.16 -17.95
N ARG A 34 -21.85 13.93 -19.05
CA ARG A 34 -20.51 14.50 -19.29
C ARG A 34 -20.49 16.01 -19.14
N ARG A 35 -21.42 16.72 -19.80
CA ARG A 35 -21.57 18.19 -19.64
C ARG A 35 -21.99 18.60 -18.23
N GLY A 36 -22.82 17.79 -17.57
CA GLY A 36 -23.26 18.04 -16.19
C GLY A 36 -22.08 18.01 -15.22
N TYR A 37 -21.32 16.93 -15.23
CA TYR A 37 -20.13 16.76 -14.38
C TYR A 37 -19.04 17.79 -14.69
N ALA A 38 -18.80 18.06 -15.96
CA ALA A 38 -17.83 19.09 -16.37
C ALA A 38 -18.17 20.45 -15.76
N ARG A 39 -19.42 20.91 -15.86
CA ARG A 39 -19.86 22.19 -15.27
C ARG A 39 -19.71 22.25 -13.75
N ILE A 40 -19.97 21.13 -13.05
CA ILE A 40 -19.81 21.08 -11.60
C ILE A 40 -18.34 21.25 -11.22
N LEU A 41 -17.44 20.53 -11.90
CA LEU A 41 -16.01 20.56 -11.66
C LEU A 41 -15.35 21.88 -12.08
N GLU A 42 -15.77 22.46 -13.21
CA GLU A 42 -15.33 23.77 -13.66
C GLU A 42 -15.72 24.88 -12.67
N ARG A 43 -16.96 24.83 -12.13
CA ARG A 43 -17.40 25.76 -11.07
C ARG A 43 -16.61 25.59 -9.78
N ALA A 44 -16.12 24.38 -9.51
CA ALA A 44 -15.23 24.12 -8.37
C ALA A 44 -13.77 24.54 -8.63
N GLY A 45 -13.45 25.11 -9.80
CA GLY A 45 -12.12 25.66 -10.16
C GLY A 45 -11.18 24.68 -10.83
N TYR A 46 -11.65 23.56 -11.36
CA TYR A 46 -10.85 22.62 -12.14
C TYR A 46 -10.89 22.94 -13.64
N VAL A 47 -9.80 22.62 -14.33
CA VAL A 47 -9.78 22.58 -15.80
C VAL A 47 -10.20 21.19 -16.24
N VAL A 48 -11.30 21.09 -17.01
CA VAL A 48 -11.87 19.78 -17.40
C VAL A 48 -11.68 19.54 -18.89
N ILE A 49 -10.99 18.46 -19.22
CA ILE A 49 -10.90 17.94 -20.58
C ILE A 49 -11.88 16.77 -20.68
N GLN A 50 -12.72 16.78 -21.71
CA GLN A 50 -13.80 15.81 -21.86
C GLN A 50 -13.47 14.80 -22.97
N ALA A 51 -13.71 13.50 -22.70
CA ALA A 51 -13.64 12.43 -23.68
C ALA A 51 -14.96 11.65 -23.68
N ALA A 52 -15.36 11.14 -24.84
CA ALA A 52 -16.62 10.40 -24.97
C ALA A 52 -16.49 8.88 -24.73
N ASP A 53 -15.27 8.38 -24.62
CA ASP A 53 -14.91 6.98 -24.33
C ASP A 53 -13.43 6.87 -23.95
N GLY A 54 -13.04 5.66 -23.52
CA GLY A 54 -11.66 5.36 -23.13
C GLY A 54 -10.64 5.51 -24.23
N LEU A 55 -11.01 5.26 -25.50
CA LEU A 55 -10.10 5.41 -26.64
C LEU A 55 -9.74 6.88 -26.89
N LEU A 56 -10.70 7.77 -26.84
CA LEU A 56 -10.45 9.23 -26.92
C LEU A 56 -9.69 9.74 -25.70
N ALA A 57 -9.93 9.15 -24.54
CA ALA A 57 -9.17 9.45 -23.33
C ALA A 57 -7.68 9.10 -23.47
N THR A 58 -7.33 7.95 -24.06
CA THR A 58 -5.92 7.59 -24.31
C THR A 58 -5.20 8.53 -25.25
N VAL A 59 -5.89 9.13 -26.24
CA VAL A 59 -5.35 10.16 -27.11
C VAL A 59 -5.05 11.43 -26.31
N SER A 60 -5.97 11.83 -25.41
CA SER A 60 -5.77 13.00 -24.56
C SER A 60 -4.59 12.81 -23.58
N LEU A 61 -4.40 11.61 -23.07
CA LEU A 61 -3.28 11.25 -22.19
C LEU A 61 -1.92 11.29 -22.92
N ALA A 62 -1.89 11.06 -24.23
CA ALA A 62 -0.66 11.17 -25.00
C ALA A 62 -0.20 12.63 -25.22
N THR A 63 -1.10 13.60 -25.08
CA THR A 63 -0.85 15.02 -25.41
C THR A 63 -0.85 15.95 -24.20
N GLY A 64 -1.17 15.45 -22.99
CA GLY A 64 -1.26 16.30 -21.81
C GLY A 64 -1.16 15.54 -20.50
N SER A 65 -0.76 16.24 -19.44
CA SER A 65 -0.77 15.74 -18.07
C SER A 65 -2.08 16.08 -17.36
N PHE A 66 -2.52 15.19 -16.46
CA PHE A 66 -3.73 15.33 -15.67
C PHE A 66 -3.46 15.06 -14.19
N ASP A 67 -4.20 15.73 -13.31
CA ASP A 67 -4.14 15.49 -11.86
C ASP A 67 -5.14 14.42 -11.41
N LEU A 68 -6.13 14.09 -12.27
CA LEU A 68 -7.12 13.04 -12.03
C LEU A 68 -7.76 12.60 -13.36
N ILE A 69 -8.06 11.32 -13.48
CA ILE A 69 -8.97 10.78 -14.49
C ILE A 69 -10.26 10.38 -13.77
N LEU A 70 -11.39 10.92 -14.24
CA LEU A 70 -12.73 10.57 -13.77
C LEU A 70 -13.47 9.88 -14.92
N THR A 71 -13.77 8.60 -14.81
CA THR A 71 -14.30 7.80 -15.92
C THR A 71 -15.52 6.99 -15.53
N ASP A 72 -16.50 6.90 -16.44
CA ASP A 72 -17.55 5.89 -16.32
C ASP A 72 -16.94 4.48 -16.45
N LEU A 73 -17.47 3.55 -15.68
CA LEU A 73 -17.07 2.15 -15.73
C LEU A 73 -17.50 1.50 -17.05
N THR A 74 -18.72 1.76 -17.49
CA THR A 74 -19.33 1.10 -18.65
C THR A 74 -19.53 2.07 -19.80
N MET A 75 -18.68 1.98 -20.81
CA MET A 75 -18.74 2.80 -22.02
C MET A 75 -18.51 1.96 -23.27
N PRO A 76 -19.02 2.37 -24.45
CA PRO A 76 -18.74 1.69 -25.71
C PRO A 76 -17.26 1.81 -26.10
N ARG A 77 -16.76 0.85 -26.87
CA ARG A 77 -15.39 0.75 -27.41
C ARG A 77 -14.32 0.44 -26.36
N MET A 78 -14.14 1.27 -25.37
CA MET A 78 -13.20 1.08 -24.25
C MET A 78 -13.85 1.60 -22.98
N GLY A 79 -14.10 0.71 -22.04
CA GLY A 79 -14.68 1.01 -20.72
C GLY A 79 -13.69 1.61 -19.74
N GLY A 80 -14.18 1.97 -18.55
CA GLY A 80 -13.35 2.58 -17.51
C GLY A 80 -12.25 1.65 -16.98
N THR A 81 -12.54 0.35 -16.86
CA THR A 81 -11.55 -0.65 -16.44
C THR A 81 -10.44 -0.81 -17.46
N GLU A 82 -10.81 -0.94 -18.75
CA GLU A 82 -9.83 -1.05 -19.84
C GLU A 82 -8.95 0.22 -19.94
N LEU A 83 -9.57 1.40 -19.74
CA LEU A 83 -8.84 2.66 -19.66
C LEU A 83 -7.85 2.67 -18.49
N LEU A 84 -8.26 2.20 -17.33
CA LEU A 84 -7.41 2.10 -16.14
C LEU A 84 -6.19 1.22 -16.42
N HIS A 85 -6.37 0.06 -17.04
CA HIS A 85 -5.28 -0.82 -17.48
C HIS A 85 -4.32 -0.10 -18.44
N ALA A 86 -4.86 0.63 -19.43
CA ALA A 86 -4.06 1.37 -20.39
C ALA A 86 -3.24 2.50 -19.73
N VAL A 87 -3.77 3.12 -18.67
CA VAL A 87 -3.09 4.16 -17.88
C VAL A 87 -1.91 3.53 -17.11
N ARG A 88 -2.15 2.41 -16.45
CA ARG A 88 -1.10 1.71 -15.67
C ARG A 88 -0.01 1.10 -16.54
N ALA A 89 -0.38 0.51 -17.69
CA ALA A 89 0.59 -0.01 -18.66
C ALA A 89 1.56 1.05 -19.24
N ARG A 90 1.22 2.34 -19.12
CA ARG A 90 2.07 3.47 -19.51
C ARG A 90 2.84 4.09 -18.35
N ASP A 91 2.85 3.45 -17.20
CA ASP A 91 3.48 3.95 -15.96
C ASP A 91 3.00 5.38 -15.57
N LEU A 92 1.72 5.64 -15.76
CA LEU A 92 1.11 6.91 -15.40
C LEU A 92 0.53 6.84 -13.99
N ASP A 93 1.14 7.54 -13.06
CA ASP A 93 0.71 7.62 -11.65
C ASP A 93 -0.54 8.49 -11.42
N VAL A 94 -1.21 8.88 -12.48
CA VAL A 94 -2.41 9.71 -12.36
C VAL A 94 -3.52 8.93 -11.66
N PRO A 95 -4.12 9.48 -10.58
CA PRO A 95 -5.23 8.83 -9.89
C PRO A 95 -6.43 8.66 -10.84
N VAL A 96 -7.05 7.48 -10.81
CA VAL A 96 -8.24 7.16 -11.60
C VAL A 96 -9.41 6.93 -10.64
N LEU A 97 -10.50 7.69 -10.83
CA LEU A 97 -11.75 7.58 -10.09
C LEU A 97 -12.83 7.07 -11.03
N LEU A 98 -13.50 5.98 -10.65
CA LEU A 98 -14.55 5.38 -11.45
C LEU A 98 -15.94 5.89 -11.04
N ILE A 99 -16.85 6.01 -12.02
CA ILE A 99 -18.28 6.25 -11.78
C ILE A 99 -19.05 5.04 -12.29
N THR A 100 -20.05 4.55 -11.54
CA THR A 100 -20.85 3.39 -11.96
C THR A 100 -22.33 3.56 -11.58
N ALA A 101 -23.21 3.06 -12.44
CA ALA A 101 -24.63 2.97 -12.16
C ALA A 101 -25.04 1.70 -11.39
N SER A 102 -24.19 0.65 -11.45
CA SER A 102 -24.46 -0.65 -10.85
C SER A 102 -23.23 -1.12 -10.06
N PRO A 103 -23.09 -0.68 -8.80
CA PRO A 103 -22.03 -1.17 -7.96
C PRO A 103 -22.29 -2.65 -7.61
N THR A 104 -21.47 -3.54 -8.13
CA THR A 104 -21.37 -4.92 -7.63
C THR A 104 -20.12 -5.06 -6.80
N VAL A 105 -20.09 -6.02 -5.88
CA VAL A 105 -18.87 -6.31 -5.10
C VAL A 105 -17.72 -6.64 -6.06
N GLU A 106 -18.03 -7.38 -7.14
CA GLU A 106 -17.07 -7.73 -8.19
C GLU A 106 -16.50 -6.51 -8.90
N SER A 107 -17.34 -5.54 -9.32
CA SER A 107 -16.85 -4.32 -10.00
C SER A 107 -16.08 -3.38 -9.10
N ALA A 108 -16.43 -3.32 -7.81
CA ALA A 108 -15.69 -2.53 -6.82
C ALA A 108 -14.33 -3.16 -6.50
N VAL A 109 -14.30 -4.48 -6.36
CA VAL A 109 -13.08 -5.28 -6.17
C VAL A 109 -12.19 -5.14 -7.40
N ASP A 110 -12.72 -5.32 -8.60
CA ASP A 110 -12.00 -5.17 -9.88
C ASP A 110 -11.40 -3.75 -10.04
N ALA A 111 -12.17 -2.73 -9.69
CA ALA A 111 -11.72 -1.34 -9.73
C ALA A 111 -10.53 -1.07 -8.79
N ILE A 112 -10.60 -1.56 -7.58
CA ILE A 112 -9.54 -1.43 -6.57
C ILE A 112 -8.30 -2.24 -7.01
N GLN A 113 -8.49 -3.47 -7.50
CA GLN A 113 -7.42 -4.34 -8.01
C GLN A 113 -6.59 -3.70 -9.12
N HIS A 114 -7.22 -2.91 -9.97
CA HIS A 114 -6.57 -2.29 -11.12
C HIS A 114 -6.15 -0.85 -10.89
N GLY A 115 -6.21 -0.37 -9.66
CA GLY A 115 -5.61 0.89 -9.34
C GLY A 115 -6.50 2.10 -9.39
N ALA A 116 -7.80 1.94 -9.29
CA ALA A 116 -8.68 3.05 -9.04
C ALA A 116 -8.51 3.57 -7.60
N VAL A 117 -8.36 4.87 -7.42
CA VAL A 117 -8.29 5.50 -6.08
C VAL A 117 -9.66 5.56 -5.39
N GLY A 118 -10.72 5.14 -6.08
CA GLY A 118 -12.07 5.06 -5.56
C GLY A 118 -13.12 4.98 -6.67
N TYR A 119 -14.39 4.86 -6.25
CA TYR A 119 -15.52 4.89 -7.16
C TYR A 119 -16.67 5.74 -6.62
N LEU A 120 -17.51 6.23 -7.52
CA LEU A 120 -18.74 6.96 -7.21
C LEU A 120 -19.94 6.20 -7.81
N VAL A 121 -21.06 6.16 -7.07
CA VAL A 121 -22.28 5.49 -7.51
C VAL A 121 -23.25 6.50 -8.08
N LYS A 122 -23.74 6.29 -9.31
CA LYS A 122 -24.78 7.13 -9.92
C LYS A 122 -26.15 6.86 -9.24
N PRO A 123 -26.94 7.89 -8.95
CA PRO A 123 -26.74 9.30 -9.24
C PRO A 123 -25.77 9.98 -8.26
N VAL A 124 -24.77 10.71 -8.77
CA VAL A 124 -23.77 11.39 -7.95
C VAL A 124 -24.23 12.80 -7.61
N SER A 125 -24.25 13.14 -6.32
CA SER A 125 -24.52 14.52 -5.90
C SER A 125 -23.34 15.43 -6.24
N SER A 126 -23.61 16.74 -6.49
CA SER A 126 -22.53 17.70 -6.75
C SER A 126 -21.55 17.80 -5.60
N ALA A 127 -22.01 17.65 -4.36
CA ALA A 127 -21.16 17.70 -3.17
C ALA A 127 -20.24 16.49 -3.08
N ASP A 128 -20.75 15.27 -3.30
CA ASP A 128 -19.97 14.03 -3.27
C ASP A 128 -18.94 13.99 -4.40
N LEU A 129 -19.32 14.44 -5.60
CA LEU A 129 -18.41 14.55 -6.73
C LEU A 129 -17.22 15.43 -6.40
N ILE A 130 -17.49 16.67 -5.91
CA ILE A 130 -16.43 17.62 -5.58
C ILE A 130 -15.54 17.08 -4.45
N ALA A 131 -16.13 16.59 -3.36
CA ALA A 131 -15.38 16.08 -2.20
C ALA A 131 -14.48 14.92 -2.55
N THR A 132 -14.97 13.97 -3.37
CA THR A 132 -14.20 12.80 -3.78
C THR A 132 -13.07 13.18 -4.75
N VAL A 133 -13.34 14.08 -5.70
CA VAL A 133 -12.33 14.61 -6.63
C VAL A 133 -11.26 15.41 -5.87
N GLU A 134 -11.61 16.24 -4.91
CA GLU A 134 -10.63 16.98 -4.07
C GLU A 134 -9.71 16.03 -3.29
N ARG A 135 -10.28 14.98 -2.71
CA ARG A 135 -9.49 13.96 -2.00
C ARG A 135 -8.53 13.23 -2.93
N ALA A 136 -9.01 12.75 -4.08
CA ALA A 136 -8.21 12.01 -5.05
C ALA A 136 -7.08 12.86 -5.65
N THR A 137 -7.37 14.11 -6.04
CA THR A 137 -6.35 15.03 -6.57
C THR A 137 -5.30 15.40 -5.53
N ARG A 138 -5.69 15.55 -4.24
CA ARG A 138 -4.75 15.83 -3.16
C ARG A 138 -3.81 14.66 -2.91
N LEU A 139 -4.32 13.42 -2.88
CA LEU A 139 -3.49 12.21 -2.74
C LEU A 139 -2.50 12.06 -3.88
N GLY A 140 -2.94 12.25 -5.13
CA GLY A 140 -2.07 12.19 -6.30
C GLY A 140 -0.95 13.24 -6.28
N ARG A 141 -1.28 14.47 -5.83
CA ARG A 141 -0.26 15.53 -5.68
C ARG A 141 0.77 15.22 -4.60
N LEU A 142 0.32 14.70 -3.45
CA LEU A 142 1.23 14.30 -2.37
C LEU A 142 2.19 13.21 -2.84
N ALA A 143 1.69 12.18 -3.52
CA ALA A 143 2.52 11.12 -4.08
C ALA A 143 3.56 11.66 -5.08
N ARG A 144 3.13 12.58 -5.99
CA ARG A 144 4.03 13.21 -6.97
C ARG A 144 5.08 14.10 -6.30
N VAL A 145 4.70 14.96 -5.34
CA VAL A 145 5.65 15.82 -4.62
C VAL A 145 6.64 15.00 -3.82
N THR A 146 6.21 13.92 -3.19
CA THR A 146 7.13 13.03 -2.46
C THR A 146 8.16 12.40 -3.40
N ARG A 147 7.74 11.98 -4.60
CA ARG A 147 8.66 11.46 -5.63
C ARG A 147 9.58 12.53 -6.18
N GLU A 148 9.06 13.70 -6.57
CA GLU A 148 9.87 14.83 -7.06
C GLU A 148 10.90 15.32 -6.01
N VAL A 149 10.52 15.31 -4.73
CA VAL A 149 11.44 15.63 -3.63
C VAL A 149 12.49 14.53 -3.45
N ALA A 150 12.10 13.25 -3.55
CA ALA A 150 13.04 12.13 -3.50
C ALA A 150 14.04 12.18 -4.67
N ASP A 151 13.55 12.45 -5.90
CA ASP A 151 14.38 12.60 -7.09
C ASP A 151 15.28 13.85 -7.03
N TYR A 152 14.78 14.96 -6.49
CA TYR A 152 15.56 16.19 -6.30
C TYR A 152 16.63 16.01 -5.22
N VAL A 153 16.29 15.45 -4.07
CA VAL A 153 17.26 15.14 -3.00
C VAL A 153 18.31 14.17 -3.53
N GLY A 154 17.92 13.10 -4.24
CA GLY A 154 18.84 12.17 -4.87
C GLY A 154 19.73 12.80 -5.95
N SER A 155 19.28 13.86 -6.64
CA SER A 155 20.05 14.55 -7.67
C SER A 155 21.03 15.60 -7.11
N VAL A 156 20.70 16.24 -6.00
CA VAL A 156 21.55 17.23 -5.33
C VAL A 156 22.66 16.53 -4.51
N GLU A 157 22.31 15.42 -3.84
CA GLU A 157 23.28 14.63 -3.07
C GLU A 157 24.30 13.91 -3.99
N ARG A 158 23.90 13.50 -5.19
CA ARG A 158 24.82 12.92 -6.20
C ARG A 158 25.86 13.87 -6.75
N ARG A 159 25.67 15.18 -6.63
CA ARG A 159 26.59 16.20 -7.22
C ARG A 159 27.71 16.72 -6.34
N ALA A 160 27.70 16.46 -5.03
CA ALA A 160 28.73 16.96 -4.14
C ALA A 160 29.11 15.91 -3.09
N SER A 161 30.20 15.20 -3.27
CA SER A 161 30.88 14.33 -2.27
C SER A 161 30.01 13.34 -1.46
N GLY A 162 28.71 13.26 -1.73
CA GLY A 162 27.75 12.43 -1.01
C GLY A 162 27.76 10.95 -1.39
N GLN A 163 28.19 10.60 -2.62
CA GLN A 163 28.16 9.20 -3.10
C GLN A 163 29.01 8.29 -2.20
N SER A 164 30.22 8.73 -1.86
CA SER A 164 31.13 7.95 -1.00
C SER A 164 30.61 7.77 0.43
N LEU A 165 29.92 8.77 0.98
CA LEU A 165 29.32 8.70 2.32
C LEU A 165 28.08 7.78 2.33
N LEU A 166 27.26 7.83 1.27
CA LEU A 166 26.10 6.94 1.14
C LEU A 166 26.52 5.47 0.92
N ASP A 167 27.57 5.24 0.13
CA ASP A 167 28.13 3.91 -0.06
C ASP A 167 28.72 3.34 1.23
N GLU A 168 29.34 4.19 2.04
CA GLU A 168 29.85 3.81 3.36
C GLU A 168 28.71 3.55 4.35
N ALA A 169 27.70 4.41 4.39
CA ALA A 169 26.50 4.21 5.20
C ALA A 169 25.74 2.95 4.82
N PHE A 170 25.62 2.64 3.52
CA PHE A 170 24.98 1.41 3.05
C PHE A 170 25.77 0.16 3.46
N ARG A 171 27.10 0.18 3.33
CA ARG A 171 27.97 -0.91 3.82
C ARG A 171 27.84 -1.09 5.33
N SER A 172 27.89 0.00 6.11
CA SER A 172 27.68 -0.01 7.55
C SER A 172 26.31 -0.58 7.92
N ALA A 173 25.24 -0.12 7.25
CA ALA A 173 23.89 -0.60 7.48
C ALA A 173 23.76 -2.10 7.22
N ARG A 174 24.29 -2.58 6.10
CA ARG A 174 24.24 -4.00 5.73
C ARG A 174 24.98 -4.88 6.75
N ASP A 175 26.12 -4.43 7.24
CA ASP A 175 26.93 -5.19 8.17
C ASP A 175 26.34 -5.17 9.60
N THR A 176 25.54 -4.16 9.94
CA THR A 176 24.88 -4.00 11.22
C THR A 176 23.39 -4.38 11.21
N ILE A 177 22.94 -5.12 10.19
CA ILE A 177 21.55 -5.65 10.17
C ILE A 177 21.32 -6.55 11.36
N TRP A 178 20.21 -6.28 12.04
CA TRP A 178 19.65 -7.13 13.08
C TRP A 178 18.12 -7.20 12.96
N MET A 179 17.47 -8.14 13.64
CA MET A 179 16.03 -8.33 13.55
C MET A 179 15.34 -7.90 14.83
N ALA A 180 14.35 -7.02 14.71
CA ALA A 180 13.35 -6.78 15.72
C ALA A 180 12.16 -7.72 15.49
N TYR A 181 11.55 -8.18 16.57
CA TYR A 181 10.44 -9.12 16.51
C TYR A 181 9.18 -8.46 17.06
N GLN A 182 8.06 -8.62 16.36
CA GLN A 182 6.76 -8.13 16.83
C GLN A 182 5.79 -9.32 16.98
N PRO A 183 5.11 -9.47 18.12
CA PRO A 183 4.22 -10.59 18.33
C PRO A 183 2.93 -10.46 17.52
N ILE A 184 2.49 -11.58 16.98
CA ILE A 184 1.17 -11.83 16.42
C ILE A 184 0.43 -12.71 17.41
N VAL A 185 -0.72 -12.25 17.88
CA VAL A 185 -1.45 -12.89 18.99
C VAL A 185 -2.77 -13.46 18.53
N HIS A 186 -3.16 -14.58 19.11
CA HIS A 186 -4.46 -15.18 18.84
C HIS A 186 -5.58 -14.39 19.53
N SER A 187 -6.60 -14.01 18.77
CA SER A 187 -7.70 -13.14 19.23
C SER A 187 -8.50 -13.73 20.40
N ARG A 188 -8.60 -15.06 20.50
CA ARG A 188 -9.38 -15.77 21.52
C ARG A 188 -8.53 -16.28 22.67
N SER A 189 -7.46 -17.04 22.40
CA SER A 189 -6.59 -17.59 23.46
C SER A 189 -5.68 -16.54 24.07
N LYS A 190 -5.43 -15.42 23.37
CA LYS A 190 -4.52 -14.32 23.74
C LYS A 190 -3.04 -14.73 23.79
N GLU A 191 -2.74 -15.92 23.32
CA GLU A 191 -1.38 -16.45 23.26
C GLU A 191 -0.66 -15.92 22.01
N VAL A 192 0.66 -15.89 22.09
CA VAL A 192 1.48 -15.58 20.91
C VAL A 192 1.39 -16.75 19.94
N HIS A 193 0.95 -16.46 18.73
CA HIS A 193 0.88 -17.41 17.63
C HIS A 193 2.17 -17.43 16.83
N ALA A 194 2.72 -16.25 16.57
CA ALA A 194 3.93 -16.06 15.78
C ALA A 194 4.64 -14.75 16.15
N TYR A 195 5.85 -14.56 15.61
CA TYR A 195 6.54 -13.28 15.63
C TYR A 195 6.87 -12.87 14.19
N GLU A 196 6.65 -11.63 13.84
CA GLU A 196 7.16 -11.04 12.60
C GLU A 196 8.56 -10.50 12.81
N ALA A 197 9.50 -10.92 11.96
CA ALA A 197 10.88 -10.46 11.95
C ALA A 197 11.02 -9.22 11.07
N LEU A 198 11.34 -8.10 11.69
CA LEU A 198 11.42 -6.78 11.06
C LEU A 198 12.87 -6.31 11.02
N VAL A 199 13.41 -6.08 9.82
CA VAL A 199 14.79 -5.64 9.65
C VAL A 199 15.05 -4.29 10.30
N ARG A 200 16.19 -4.19 10.97
CA ARG A 200 16.74 -2.97 11.60
C ARG A 200 18.22 -2.86 11.28
N THR A 201 18.75 -1.67 11.35
CA THR A 201 20.19 -1.39 11.27
C THR A 201 20.60 -0.36 12.31
N ASP A 202 21.83 -0.43 12.76
CA ASP A 202 22.38 0.55 13.69
C ASP A 202 22.87 1.82 12.97
N GLU A 203 22.90 1.80 11.61
CA GLU A 203 23.26 2.99 10.83
C GLU A 203 22.17 4.08 10.94
N PRO A 204 22.48 5.25 11.53
CA PRO A 204 21.46 6.26 11.85
C PRO A 204 20.71 6.81 10.63
N SER A 205 21.37 6.90 9.48
CA SER A 205 20.81 7.45 8.24
C SER A 205 19.89 6.44 7.52
N LEU A 206 19.96 5.13 7.86
CA LEU A 206 19.24 4.03 7.22
C LEU A 206 18.37 3.23 8.19
N ARG A 207 17.92 3.84 9.28
CA ARG A 207 16.99 3.21 10.24
C ARG A 207 15.63 2.88 9.64
N ASN A 208 15.21 3.61 8.58
CA ASN A 208 14.00 3.29 7.83
C ASN A 208 14.30 2.14 6.85
N PRO A 209 13.62 0.98 6.97
CA PRO A 209 13.80 -0.15 6.06
C PRO A 209 13.60 0.20 4.58
N GLU A 210 12.62 1.03 4.24
CA GLU A 210 12.37 1.42 2.86
C GLU A 210 13.61 2.06 2.22
N ARG A 211 14.30 2.94 2.96
CA ARG A 211 15.52 3.59 2.47
C ARG A 211 16.69 2.60 2.30
N LEU A 212 16.78 1.60 3.20
CA LEU A 212 17.76 0.52 3.08
C LEU A 212 17.53 -0.27 1.79
N PHE A 213 16.28 -0.65 1.50
CA PHE A 213 15.95 -1.41 0.29
C PHE A 213 16.11 -0.57 -0.98
N THR A 214 15.74 0.72 -0.97
CA THR A 214 16.00 1.63 -2.11
C THR A 214 17.48 1.69 -2.47
N LEU A 215 18.37 1.85 -1.47
CA LEU A 215 19.81 1.85 -1.70
C LEU A 215 20.32 0.46 -2.12
N ALA A 216 19.77 -0.61 -1.58
CA ALA A 216 20.11 -1.98 -2.01
C ALA A 216 19.77 -2.21 -3.49
N GLU A 217 18.66 -1.66 -3.96
CA GLU A 217 18.27 -1.70 -5.37
C GLU A 217 19.21 -0.88 -6.25
N GLU A 218 19.51 0.37 -5.88
CA GLU A 218 20.45 1.24 -6.58
C GLU A 218 21.87 0.63 -6.70
N HIS A 219 22.29 -0.16 -5.70
CA HIS A 219 23.58 -0.84 -5.68
C HIS A 219 23.56 -2.27 -6.26
N GLY A 220 22.41 -2.77 -6.73
CA GLY A 220 22.25 -4.16 -7.19
C GLY A 220 22.49 -5.19 -6.10
N ALA A 221 22.27 -4.84 -4.82
CA ALA A 221 22.59 -5.63 -3.64
C ALA A 221 21.35 -6.18 -2.91
N LEU A 222 20.16 -6.17 -3.55
CA LEU A 222 18.91 -6.67 -2.95
C LEU A 222 19.04 -8.10 -2.44
N HIS A 223 19.62 -9.01 -3.26
CA HIS A 223 19.83 -10.40 -2.86
C HIS A 223 20.78 -10.53 -1.65
N ASP A 224 21.82 -9.69 -1.58
CA ASP A 224 22.76 -9.73 -0.45
C ASP A 224 22.09 -9.29 0.85
N VAL A 225 21.26 -8.23 0.80
CA VAL A 225 20.48 -7.78 1.94
C VAL A 225 19.45 -8.85 2.36
N GLY A 226 18.72 -9.43 1.40
CA GLY A 226 17.76 -10.50 1.67
C GLY A 226 18.43 -11.75 2.29
N ARG A 227 19.58 -12.18 1.77
CA ARG A 227 20.36 -13.29 2.35
C ARG A 227 20.84 -12.98 3.77
N ARG A 228 21.27 -11.73 4.02
CA ARG A 228 21.69 -11.28 5.35
C ARG A 228 20.54 -11.31 6.33
N ILE A 229 19.35 -10.81 5.95
CA ILE A 229 18.13 -10.86 6.76
C ILE A 229 17.81 -12.32 7.13
N ARG A 230 17.75 -13.21 6.14
CA ARG A 230 17.45 -14.63 6.35
C ARG A 230 18.48 -15.31 7.27
N ALA A 231 19.77 -14.97 7.13
CA ALA A 231 20.81 -15.47 8.02
C ALA A 231 20.65 -14.96 9.46
N CYS A 232 20.31 -13.69 9.66
CA CYS A 232 20.04 -13.12 10.99
C CYS A 232 18.85 -13.79 11.67
N VAL A 233 17.76 -14.07 10.93
CA VAL A 233 16.61 -14.81 11.48
C VAL A 233 17.01 -16.22 11.89
N ALA A 234 17.74 -16.95 11.04
CA ALA A 234 18.21 -18.29 11.35
C ALA A 234 19.11 -18.32 12.60
N MET A 235 20.00 -17.34 12.73
CA MET A 235 20.85 -17.16 13.91
C MET A 235 20.01 -16.94 15.17
N THR A 236 19.01 -16.04 15.11
CA THR A 236 18.10 -15.81 16.24
C THR A 236 17.33 -17.07 16.63
N LEU A 237 16.82 -17.84 15.67
CA LEU A 237 16.10 -19.08 15.92
C LEU A 237 16.99 -20.15 16.56
N THR A 238 18.29 -20.10 16.30
CA THR A 238 19.29 -21.00 16.91
C THR A 238 19.63 -20.57 18.34
N GLU A 239 19.89 -19.28 18.57
CA GLU A 239 20.33 -18.72 19.85
C GLU A 239 19.17 -18.57 20.85
N HIS A 240 17.98 -18.27 20.34
CA HIS A 240 16.76 -18.09 21.12
C HIS A 240 15.65 -19.01 20.58
N PRO A 241 15.68 -20.32 20.93
CA PRO A 241 14.65 -21.25 20.45
C PRO A 241 13.26 -20.83 20.91
N THR A 242 12.31 -20.85 19.99
CA THR A 242 10.89 -20.60 20.27
C THR A 242 10.05 -21.74 19.72
N SER A 243 8.88 -21.99 20.28
CA SER A 243 7.93 -23.00 19.77
C SER A 243 6.93 -22.43 18.76
N VAL A 244 6.87 -21.08 18.65
CA VAL A 244 5.94 -20.41 17.73
C VAL A 244 6.60 -20.11 16.38
N ASP A 245 5.77 -19.81 15.41
CA ASP A 245 6.22 -19.50 14.05
C ASP A 245 6.91 -18.13 13.96
N VAL A 246 7.70 -17.95 12.90
CA VAL A 246 8.33 -16.67 12.58
C VAL A 246 8.00 -16.27 11.14
N LEU A 247 7.44 -15.09 10.97
CA LEU A 247 7.18 -14.48 9.69
C LEU A 247 8.42 -13.69 9.25
N VAL A 248 8.78 -13.82 7.97
CA VAL A 248 9.99 -13.21 7.39
C VAL A 248 9.63 -12.55 6.09
N ASN A 249 9.80 -11.24 6.04
CA ASN A 249 9.57 -10.44 4.85
C ASN A 249 10.55 -10.80 3.73
N LEU A 250 10.02 -11.06 2.53
CA LEU A 250 10.78 -11.24 1.30
C LEU A 250 10.55 -10.06 0.36
N HIS A 251 11.64 -9.46 -0.11
CA HIS A 251 11.55 -8.57 -1.24
C HIS A 251 11.17 -9.39 -2.50
N PRO A 252 10.33 -8.90 -3.42
CA PRO A 252 9.96 -9.63 -4.64
C PRO A 252 11.16 -10.16 -5.45
N ALA A 253 12.27 -9.41 -5.49
CA ALA A 253 13.51 -9.86 -6.12
C ALA A 253 14.10 -11.14 -5.48
N ASP A 254 13.87 -11.37 -4.18
CA ASP A 254 14.38 -12.59 -3.51
C ASP A 254 13.81 -13.87 -4.09
N LEU A 255 12.61 -13.81 -4.70
CA LEU A 255 12.05 -14.96 -5.41
C LEU A 255 12.88 -15.37 -6.63
N LEU A 256 13.75 -14.49 -7.12
CA LEU A 256 14.70 -14.78 -8.22
C LEU A 256 16.06 -15.28 -7.71
N ASP A 257 16.30 -15.24 -6.40
CA ASP A 257 17.53 -15.70 -5.77
C ASP A 257 17.54 -17.23 -5.58
N ASP A 258 18.35 -17.95 -6.33
CA ASP A 258 18.47 -19.42 -6.20
C ASP A 258 18.90 -19.87 -4.81
N ALA A 259 19.63 -19.04 -4.05
CA ALA A 259 20.02 -19.33 -2.68
C ALA A 259 18.81 -19.47 -1.74
N LEU A 260 17.67 -18.84 -2.05
CA LEU A 260 16.42 -19.00 -1.28
C LEU A 260 15.89 -20.43 -1.33
N TYR A 261 16.17 -21.16 -2.40
CA TYR A 261 15.66 -22.52 -2.65
C TYR A 261 16.66 -23.62 -2.27
N SER A 262 17.79 -23.26 -1.67
CA SER A 262 18.77 -24.23 -1.22
C SER A 262 18.34 -24.91 0.09
N PRO A 263 18.34 -26.24 0.18
CA PRO A 263 18.09 -26.93 1.45
C PRO A 263 19.20 -26.65 2.48
N ASP A 264 20.39 -26.26 2.03
CA ASP A 264 21.54 -25.95 2.90
C ASP A 264 21.56 -24.48 3.35
N ALA A 265 20.60 -23.65 2.90
CA ALA A 265 20.51 -22.28 3.38
C ALA A 265 20.19 -22.25 4.89
N PRO A 266 20.81 -21.34 5.69
CA PRO A 266 20.64 -21.33 7.14
C PRO A 266 19.19 -21.33 7.60
N LEU A 267 18.31 -20.59 6.90
CA LEU A 267 16.89 -20.51 7.24
C LEU A 267 16.12 -21.79 6.91
N SER A 268 16.58 -22.58 5.93
CA SER A 268 15.90 -23.80 5.50
C SER A 268 15.86 -24.88 6.60
N ALA A 269 16.80 -24.87 7.53
CA ALA A 269 16.75 -25.72 8.71
C ALA A 269 15.50 -25.47 9.60
N PHE A 270 14.89 -24.32 9.48
CA PHE A 270 13.71 -23.88 10.25
C PHE A 270 12.46 -23.73 9.37
N ALA A 271 12.48 -24.19 8.12
CA ALA A 271 11.45 -23.94 7.11
C ALA A 271 10.02 -24.28 7.60
N SER A 272 9.85 -25.37 8.34
CA SER A 272 8.53 -25.80 8.88
C SER A 272 7.91 -24.81 9.89
N ARG A 273 8.70 -23.87 10.39
CA ARG A 273 8.30 -22.85 11.36
C ARG A 273 8.43 -21.44 10.83
N VAL A 274 8.82 -21.31 9.57
CA VAL A 274 8.97 -20.02 8.91
C VAL A 274 7.84 -19.81 7.90
N ILE A 275 7.24 -18.64 7.98
CA ILE A 275 6.26 -18.13 7.02
C ILE A 275 6.94 -17.01 6.25
N LEU A 276 7.04 -17.15 4.94
CA LEU A 276 7.65 -16.15 4.09
C LEU A 276 6.60 -15.16 3.63
N GLU A 277 6.76 -13.89 3.97
CA GLU A 277 5.83 -12.82 3.61
C GLU A 277 6.25 -12.18 2.30
N ILE A 278 5.34 -12.17 1.34
CA ILE A 278 5.53 -11.55 0.03
C ILE A 278 4.63 -10.33 -0.02
N THR A 279 5.23 -9.14 -0.15
CA THR A 279 4.48 -7.89 -0.21
C THR A 279 3.85 -7.72 -1.60
N GLU A 280 2.64 -7.16 -1.63
CA GLU A 280 1.93 -6.76 -2.84
C GLU A 280 2.66 -5.62 -3.59
N ARG A 281 3.50 -4.85 -2.89
CA ARG A 281 4.18 -3.66 -3.40
C ARG A 281 5.45 -4.02 -4.15
N GLY A 282 5.36 -4.12 -5.46
CA GLY A 282 6.51 -4.25 -6.35
C GLY A 282 6.16 -5.04 -7.61
N PRO A 283 6.71 -4.67 -8.77
CA PRO A 283 6.54 -5.47 -9.97
C PRO A 283 7.28 -6.80 -9.76
N LEU A 284 6.54 -7.88 -9.58
CA LEU A 284 7.10 -9.19 -9.87
C LEU A 284 7.38 -9.21 -11.38
N ASP A 285 8.58 -9.59 -11.74
CA ASP A 285 8.93 -9.84 -13.13
C ASP A 285 7.87 -10.75 -13.74
N GLN A 286 7.10 -10.23 -14.71
CA GLN A 286 6.01 -10.97 -15.38
C GLN A 286 6.52 -12.25 -16.07
N THR A 287 7.83 -12.42 -16.18
CA THR A 287 8.48 -13.61 -16.72
C THR A 287 8.73 -14.69 -15.66
N ALA A 288 8.59 -14.35 -14.36
CA ALA A 288 8.81 -15.30 -13.28
C ALA A 288 7.61 -16.24 -13.12
N ASP A 289 7.84 -17.55 -13.15
CA ASP A 289 6.82 -18.56 -12.81
C ASP A 289 6.60 -18.59 -11.29
N ILE A 290 5.78 -17.68 -10.79
CA ILE A 290 5.49 -17.52 -9.37
C ILE A 290 4.88 -18.77 -8.74
N PRO A 291 3.89 -19.45 -9.37
CA PRO A 291 3.35 -20.71 -8.83
C PRO A 291 4.41 -21.79 -8.64
N ALA A 292 5.30 -21.97 -9.62
CA ALA A 292 6.38 -22.95 -9.50
C ALA A 292 7.38 -22.59 -8.39
N ARG A 293 7.70 -21.31 -8.22
CA ARG A 293 8.58 -20.82 -7.16
C ARG A 293 7.96 -21.03 -5.79
N ALA A 294 6.69 -20.67 -5.60
CA ALA A 294 5.94 -20.93 -4.38
C ALA A 294 5.90 -22.43 -4.04
N SER A 295 5.67 -23.28 -5.05
CA SER A 295 5.70 -24.74 -4.88
C SER A 295 7.08 -25.25 -4.42
N ARG A 296 8.19 -24.69 -4.93
CA ARG A 296 9.55 -25.03 -4.48
C ARG A 296 9.77 -24.68 -3.00
N LEU A 297 9.30 -23.49 -2.55
CA LEU A 297 9.40 -23.09 -1.16
C LEU A 297 8.60 -24.01 -0.23
N ARG A 298 7.37 -24.39 -0.63
CA ARG A 298 6.57 -25.37 0.12
C ARG A 298 7.21 -26.75 0.22
N LYS A 299 7.91 -27.20 -0.81
CA LYS A 299 8.66 -28.47 -0.76
C LYS A 299 9.81 -28.45 0.25
N LEU A 300 10.37 -27.28 0.56
CA LEU A 300 11.34 -27.11 1.64
C LEU A 300 10.67 -27.04 3.02
N GLY A 301 9.35 -26.88 3.07
CA GLY A 301 8.58 -26.80 4.32
C GLY A 301 8.10 -25.39 4.69
N TYR A 302 8.43 -24.37 3.91
CA TYR A 302 7.97 -23.01 4.16
C TYR A 302 6.47 -22.87 3.92
N ARG A 303 5.83 -22.02 4.71
CA ARG A 303 4.51 -21.46 4.43
C ARG A 303 4.65 -20.08 3.82
N ILE A 304 3.59 -19.59 3.17
CA ILE A 304 3.60 -18.31 2.46
C ILE A 304 2.52 -17.41 3.03
N ALA A 305 2.87 -16.17 3.30
CA ALA A 305 1.95 -15.09 3.63
C ALA A 305 1.92 -14.05 2.52
N ILE A 306 0.75 -13.45 2.30
CA ILE A 306 0.60 -12.21 1.54
C ILE A 306 0.43 -11.07 2.53
N ASP A 307 1.25 -10.04 2.36
CA ASP A 307 1.25 -8.84 3.17
C ASP A 307 0.53 -7.67 2.49
N ASP A 308 0.07 -6.70 3.30
CA ASP A 308 -0.57 -5.45 2.87
C ASP A 308 -1.86 -5.63 2.05
N LEU A 309 -2.66 -6.71 2.25
CA LEU A 309 -3.89 -6.91 1.50
C LEU A 309 -4.86 -5.74 1.72
N GLY A 310 -5.15 -5.02 0.63
CA GLY A 310 -6.03 -3.85 0.61
C GLY A 310 -5.32 -2.50 0.51
N ALA A 311 -3.98 -2.46 0.50
CA ALA A 311 -3.21 -1.23 0.32
C ALA A 311 -2.89 -0.92 -1.16
N GLY A 312 -3.02 -1.86 -2.07
CA GLY A 312 -2.59 -1.73 -3.45
C GLY A 312 -3.34 -2.57 -4.47
N TYR A 313 -2.77 -2.72 -5.64
CA TYR A 313 -3.42 -3.06 -6.90
C TYR A 313 -3.20 -4.50 -7.39
N ALA A 314 -2.27 -5.24 -6.79
CA ALA A 314 -1.87 -6.56 -7.27
C ALA A 314 -2.39 -7.74 -6.41
N GLY A 315 -2.96 -7.47 -5.22
CA GLY A 315 -3.21 -8.45 -4.17
C GLY A 315 -3.99 -9.69 -4.58
N LEU A 316 -5.09 -9.55 -5.30
CA LEU A 316 -5.91 -10.72 -5.66
C LEU A 316 -5.29 -11.57 -6.78
N ASN A 317 -4.45 -10.99 -7.61
CA ASN A 317 -3.73 -11.76 -8.62
C ASN A 317 -2.64 -12.64 -7.98
N TYR A 318 -1.92 -12.07 -6.98
CA TYR A 318 -0.98 -12.84 -6.15
C TYR A 318 -1.67 -13.88 -5.29
N PHE A 319 -2.85 -13.55 -4.76
CA PHE A 319 -3.69 -14.44 -4.01
C PHE A 319 -4.01 -15.73 -4.78
N ALA A 320 -4.44 -15.59 -6.05
CA ALA A 320 -4.72 -16.72 -6.91
C ALA A 320 -3.46 -17.51 -7.31
N GLN A 321 -2.33 -16.84 -7.51
CA GLN A 321 -1.08 -17.46 -7.96
C GLN A 321 -0.29 -18.10 -6.82
N LEU A 322 -0.25 -17.47 -5.65
CA LEU A 322 0.53 -17.93 -4.51
C LEU A 322 -0.24 -18.90 -3.62
N THR A 323 -1.60 -18.87 -3.62
CA THR A 323 -2.46 -19.63 -2.70
C THR A 323 -1.92 -19.59 -1.26
N PRO A 324 -1.90 -18.41 -0.61
CA PRO A 324 -1.18 -18.21 0.64
C PRO A 324 -1.77 -19.03 1.80
N ASP A 325 -0.95 -19.34 2.78
CA ASP A 325 -1.37 -19.96 4.03
C ASP A 325 -1.88 -18.91 5.02
N VAL A 326 -1.34 -17.67 4.93
CA VAL A 326 -1.65 -16.54 5.79
C VAL A 326 -1.89 -15.29 4.95
N VAL A 327 -2.83 -14.46 5.37
CA VAL A 327 -3.16 -13.18 4.74
C VAL A 327 -3.13 -12.09 5.80
N LYS A 328 -2.39 -11.00 5.56
CA LYS A 328 -2.30 -9.86 6.46
C LYS A 328 -3.13 -8.71 5.91
N ILE A 329 -4.02 -8.16 6.73
CA ILE A 329 -4.87 -7.01 6.37
C ILE A 329 -4.12 -5.74 6.76
N ASP A 330 -3.93 -4.87 5.76
CA ASP A 330 -3.20 -3.59 5.90
C ASP A 330 -3.81 -2.66 6.96
N ILE A 331 -2.94 -1.91 7.64
CA ILE A 331 -3.30 -0.92 8.66
C ILE A 331 -4.33 0.10 8.18
N ALA A 332 -4.37 0.44 6.89
CA ALA A 332 -5.33 1.42 6.35
C ALA A 332 -6.79 0.93 6.46
N LEU A 333 -7.01 -0.39 6.37
CA LEU A 333 -8.33 -0.99 6.58
C LEU A 333 -8.65 -1.17 8.06
N VAL A 334 -7.65 -1.39 8.90
CA VAL A 334 -7.79 -1.62 10.34
C VAL A 334 -7.98 -0.32 11.11
N ARG A 335 -7.27 0.74 10.73
CA ARG A 335 -7.29 2.03 11.43
C ARG A 335 -8.70 2.63 11.45
N GLY A 336 -9.25 2.82 12.66
CA GLY A 336 -10.57 3.40 12.87
C GLY A 336 -11.74 2.51 12.43
N ILE A 337 -11.53 1.21 12.20
CA ILE A 337 -12.54 0.26 11.72
C ILE A 337 -13.82 0.26 12.57
N HIS A 338 -13.72 0.48 13.87
CA HIS A 338 -14.86 0.53 14.78
C HIS A 338 -15.81 1.72 14.49
N LEU A 339 -15.37 2.75 13.74
CA LEU A 339 -16.14 3.94 13.38
C LEU A 339 -16.74 3.87 11.96
N GLU A 340 -16.25 2.96 11.10
CA GLU A 340 -16.58 2.95 9.67
C GLU A 340 -17.27 1.65 9.25
N SER A 341 -18.61 1.70 9.10
CA SER A 341 -19.41 0.52 8.73
C SER A 341 -19.02 -0.09 7.36
N ILE A 342 -18.51 0.72 6.44
CA ILE A 342 -18.05 0.23 5.13
C ILE A 342 -16.76 -0.60 5.30
N LYS A 343 -15.80 -0.12 6.10
CA LYS A 343 -14.58 -0.89 6.42
C LYS A 343 -14.92 -2.21 7.12
N GLN A 344 -15.86 -2.18 8.09
CA GLN A 344 -16.30 -3.39 8.78
C GLN A 344 -16.87 -4.43 7.82
N LYS A 345 -17.74 -4.03 6.89
CA LYS A 345 -18.29 -4.92 5.87
C LYS A 345 -17.21 -5.48 4.94
N LEU A 346 -16.31 -4.64 4.48
CA LEU A 346 -15.21 -5.03 3.59
C LEU A 346 -14.29 -6.04 4.29
N VAL A 347 -13.79 -5.69 5.48
CA VAL A 347 -12.88 -6.55 6.25
C VAL A 347 -13.58 -7.85 6.66
N GLY A 348 -14.85 -7.80 7.09
CA GLY A 348 -15.64 -8.99 7.41
C GLY A 348 -15.81 -9.94 6.22
N SER A 349 -16.05 -9.39 5.02
CA SER A 349 -16.13 -10.19 3.78
C SER A 349 -14.78 -10.82 3.42
N LEU A 350 -13.68 -10.07 3.56
CA LEU A 350 -12.32 -10.58 3.33
C LEU A 350 -11.98 -11.72 4.32
N ILE A 351 -12.27 -11.54 5.60
CA ILE A 351 -12.05 -12.57 6.63
C ILE A 351 -12.82 -13.84 6.28
N THR A 352 -14.09 -13.71 5.89
CA THR A 352 -14.93 -14.85 5.53
C THR A 352 -14.37 -15.57 4.31
N LEU A 353 -14.04 -14.84 3.25
CA LEU A 353 -13.45 -15.41 2.03
C LEU A 353 -12.15 -16.16 2.32
N CYS A 354 -11.23 -15.56 3.10
CA CYS A 354 -9.97 -16.20 3.46
C CYS A 354 -10.20 -17.50 4.23
N LYS A 355 -11.13 -17.50 5.18
CA LYS A 355 -11.50 -18.71 5.96
C LYS A 355 -12.10 -19.80 5.11
N ASP A 356 -12.99 -19.46 4.18
CA ASP A 356 -13.60 -20.40 3.24
C ASP A 356 -12.55 -21.09 2.34
N LEU A 357 -11.44 -20.37 2.07
CA LEU A 357 -10.28 -20.87 1.33
C LEU A 357 -9.24 -21.57 2.23
N GLY A 358 -9.50 -21.71 3.52
CA GLY A 358 -8.60 -22.37 4.49
C GLY A 358 -7.38 -21.55 4.89
N MET A 359 -7.39 -20.22 4.69
CA MET A 359 -6.32 -19.31 5.02
C MET A 359 -6.52 -18.69 6.40
N VAL A 360 -5.42 -18.37 7.09
CA VAL A 360 -5.43 -17.66 8.38
C VAL A 360 -5.30 -16.16 8.12
N VAL A 361 -6.09 -15.36 8.85
CA VAL A 361 -6.10 -13.91 8.68
C VAL A 361 -5.44 -13.21 9.88
N VAL A 362 -4.49 -12.32 9.59
CA VAL A 362 -3.86 -11.40 10.55
C VAL A 362 -4.34 -9.98 10.27
N ALA A 363 -4.84 -9.27 11.27
CA ALA A 363 -5.11 -7.83 11.18
C ALA A 363 -3.97 -7.05 11.81
N GLU A 364 -3.44 -6.08 11.06
CA GLU A 364 -2.25 -5.32 11.42
C GLU A 364 -2.53 -3.93 11.98
N GLY A 365 -1.50 -3.36 12.62
CA GLY A 365 -1.49 -1.97 13.03
C GLY A 365 -2.51 -1.60 14.09
N ILE A 366 -2.96 -2.55 14.91
CA ILE A 366 -3.93 -2.33 15.99
C ILE A 366 -3.29 -1.50 17.09
N GLU A 367 -3.86 -0.33 17.38
CA GLU A 367 -3.39 0.57 18.44
C GLU A 367 -4.40 0.78 19.55
N THR A 368 -5.68 0.51 19.31
CA THR A 368 -6.74 0.75 20.27
C THR A 368 -7.54 -0.50 20.60
N VAL A 369 -8.10 -0.52 21.82
CA VAL A 369 -8.99 -1.60 22.28
C VAL A 369 -10.23 -1.70 21.37
N HIS A 370 -10.76 -0.56 20.88
CA HIS A 370 -11.95 -0.53 20.04
C HIS A 370 -11.70 -1.16 18.66
N GLU A 371 -10.53 -0.93 18.06
CA GLU A 371 -10.12 -1.60 16.81
C GLU A 371 -10.03 -3.12 17.02
N ARG A 372 -9.37 -3.55 18.11
CA ARG A 372 -9.27 -4.97 18.48
C ARG A 372 -10.66 -5.61 18.61
N GLU A 373 -11.58 -4.97 19.35
CA GLU A 373 -12.91 -5.52 19.59
C GLU A 373 -13.70 -5.66 18.29
N ALA A 374 -13.69 -4.63 17.45
CA ALA A 374 -14.34 -4.69 16.13
C ALA A 374 -13.79 -5.85 15.28
N LEU A 375 -12.48 -6.07 15.27
CA LEU A 375 -11.87 -7.16 14.51
C LEU A 375 -12.18 -8.55 15.09
N VAL A 376 -12.22 -8.67 16.41
CA VAL A 376 -12.64 -9.92 17.09
C VAL A 376 -14.10 -10.24 16.77
N ASP A 377 -14.99 -9.25 16.80
CA ASP A 377 -16.41 -9.40 16.46
C ASP A 377 -16.61 -9.74 14.98
N LEU A 378 -15.76 -9.24 14.08
CA LEU A 378 -15.72 -9.63 12.66
C LEU A 378 -15.12 -11.03 12.44
N GLY A 379 -14.60 -11.67 13.49
CA GLY A 379 -14.09 -13.03 13.45
C GLY A 379 -12.62 -13.14 13.02
N CYS A 380 -11.82 -12.08 13.09
CA CYS A 380 -10.39 -12.15 12.81
C CYS A 380 -9.69 -13.10 13.79
N ASP A 381 -8.82 -13.99 13.28
CA ASP A 381 -8.17 -15.00 14.10
C ASP A 381 -6.92 -14.50 14.82
N LEU A 382 -6.11 -13.72 14.09
CA LEU A 382 -4.81 -13.23 14.55
C LEU A 382 -4.76 -11.71 14.50
N LEU A 383 -4.07 -11.12 15.45
CA LEU A 383 -4.01 -9.68 15.68
C LEU A 383 -2.56 -9.24 15.91
N GLN A 384 -2.17 -8.12 15.31
CA GLN A 384 -0.84 -7.52 15.47
C GLN A 384 -0.96 -6.01 15.62
N GLY A 385 -0.15 -5.41 16.48
CA GLY A 385 -0.10 -3.97 16.63
C GLY A 385 0.53 -3.48 17.93
N TYR A 386 0.72 -2.18 18.02
CA TYR A 386 1.32 -1.54 19.19
C TYR A 386 0.46 -1.64 20.45
N LEU A 387 -0.80 -1.99 20.28
CA LEU A 387 -1.68 -2.31 21.43
C LEU A 387 -1.13 -3.48 22.25
N PHE A 388 -0.49 -4.45 21.60
CA PHE A 388 0.04 -5.66 22.25
C PHE A 388 1.51 -5.53 22.59
N ALA A 389 2.35 -5.19 21.62
CA ALA A 389 3.77 -4.87 21.83
C ALA A 389 4.32 -4.10 20.62
N ARG A 390 5.35 -3.29 20.87
CA ARG A 390 6.18 -2.72 19.80
C ARG A 390 7.23 -3.76 19.37
N PRO A 391 7.72 -3.65 18.10
CA PRO A 391 8.88 -4.46 17.71
C PRO A 391 10.06 -4.26 18.65
N GLY A 392 10.66 -5.35 19.09
CA GLY A 392 11.78 -5.35 20.05
C GLY A 392 12.77 -6.48 19.80
N ARG A 393 13.81 -6.57 20.66
CA ARG A 393 14.75 -7.70 20.63
C ARG A 393 13.98 -9.01 20.91
N PRO A 394 14.53 -10.19 20.54
CA PRO A 394 13.78 -11.46 20.60
C PRO A 394 13.16 -11.65 21.96
N TYR A 395 12.12 -11.93 21.94
CA TYR A 395 10.73 -12.09 21.70
C TYR A 395 10.02 -11.22 22.74
N PRO A 396 9.55 -10.02 22.43
CA PRO A 396 8.97 -9.09 23.40
C PRO A 396 7.71 -9.68 24.04
N GLU A 397 7.52 -9.38 25.33
CA GLU A 397 6.34 -9.77 26.07
C GLU A 397 5.08 -9.06 25.55
N VAL A 398 3.97 -9.77 25.55
CA VAL A 398 2.68 -9.27 25.10
C VAL A 398 1.88 -8.68 26.25
N THR A 399 1.35 -7.50 26.06
CA THR A 399 0.31 -6.93 26.90
C THR A 399 -1.06 -7.14 26.27
N TRP A 400 -2.05 -7.49 27.08
CA TRP A 400 -3.45 -7.62 26.63
C TRP A 400 -4.34 -6.67 27.44
N PRO A 401 -4.59 -5.45 26.95
CA PRO A 401 -5.43 -4.49 27.66
C PRO A 401 -6.86 -5.03 27.85
N PRO A 402 -7.47 -4.83 29.03
CA PRO A 402 -8.84 -5.28 29.30
C PRO A 402 -9.85 -4.58 28.37
N ARG A 403 -11.01 -5.20 28.23
CA ARG A 403 -12.19 -4.50 27.67
C ARG A 403 -12.53 -3.36 28.61
N ARG A 404 -12.74 -2.16 28.08
CA ARG A 404 -13.23 -1.01 28.85
C ARG A 404 -14.75 -0.99 28.86
#